data_6a806f1f5c9b6e1ca32cdaa62d8dec72
#
_entry.id   6a806f1f5c9b6e1ca32cdaa62d8dec72
#
_cell.length_a   1.000
_cell.length_b   1.000
_cell.length_c   1.000
_cell.angle_alpha   90.00
_cell.angle_beta   90.00
_cell.angle_gamma   90.00
#
_symmetry.space_group_name_H-M   'P 1'
#
loop_
_entity.id
_entity.type
_entity.pdbx_description
1 polymer ?
#
loop_
_entity_poly.entity_id
_entity_poly.type
_entity_poly.pdbx_seq_one_letter_code
_entity_poly.pdbx_strand_id
1 'polypeptide(L)'
;MDIATLTAAELLRLYRARKLSPVEVTKSVYDRIGALDPAHNAFCVLKPEEALEAARASEARWAKGRPAGLVDGIPTTIKDQWPVKGWGWRRGSRTTSPDEVAPDDAPAVARLREEGAILLGKTTMPEFGWKGTSDSPLTGLTRNPWDRSKTAGGSSSGAGVCAALNMGFLHHGSDGAGSVRMPATFCGVFGLKPTYARVPAWPYGALPMQSHTGPLTRTVEDGALMLSVMARPDARDWLAPPPDVRDYRVGLEAGVRGLRVAYSPTLGYVRNVDPEIAAAVRAAAHRFAELGAIVEEVDPGIEDCREPMELFYVTNMALTVESVAPEKRSLMDPGYVRFSARGRTTTGMELLRAWGARDALGRRMNAFMESHDLLLTPSLSVPAFEVGHEVPPGSGMKEWLDWAPFHFPFNFTGHPAASVPCGFTSAGLPIGLQVVGARYADALVLRAARAYEALAPFAMPKG
;
A
#
# COMPACT_ATOMS: atom_id res chain seq x y z
N MET A 1 -23.78 12.66 14.21
CA MET A 1 -23.00 12.18 13.03
C MET A 1 -21.75 11.57 13.57
N ASP A 2 -21.49 10.33 13.28
CA ASP A 2 -20.21 9.70 13.67
C ASP A 2 -19.14 10.10 12.64
N ILE A 3 -18.18 10.94 13.05
CA ILE A 3 -17.10 11.44 12.18
C ILE A 3 -16.25 10.28 11.64
N ALA A 4 -16.08 9.22 12.42
CA ALA A 4 -15.29 8.08 12.02
C ALA A 4 -15.88 7.27 10.84
N THR A 5 -17.17 7.43 10.54
CA THR A 5 -17.81 6.74 9.41
C THR A 5 -17.74 7.52 8.09
N LEU A 6 -17.36 8.80 8.15
CA LEU A 6 -17.24 9.65 6.96
C LEU A 6 -16.03 9.26 6.09
N THR A 7 -16.08 9.62 4.80
CA THR A 7 -14.96 9.54 3.86
C THR A 7 -14.23 10.88 3.78
N ALA A 8 -13.00 10.91 3.27
CA ALA A 8 -12.30 12.18 3.03
C ALA A 8 -13.07 13.09 2.07
N ALA A 9 -13.69 12.52 1.05
CA ALA A 9 -14.54 13.26 0.12
C ALA A 9 -15.77 13.89 0.81
N GLU A 10 -16.38 13.19 1.77
CA GLU A 10 -17.49 13.72 2.57
C GLU A 10 -17.03 14.84 3.51
N LEU A 11 -15.89 14.69 4.16
CA LEU A 11 -15.30 15.73 5.00
C LEU A 11 -15.08 17.02 4.22
N LEU A 12 -14.49 16.96 3.03
CA LEU A 12 -14.27 18.14 2.18
C LEU A 12 -15.58 18.85 1.81
N ARG A 13 -16.66 18.08 1.56
CA ARG A 13 -18.00 18.63 1.33
C ARG A 13 -18.55 19.36 2.56
N LEU A 14 -18.37 18.76 3.75
CA LEU A 14 -18.82 19.32 5.02
C LEU A 14 -18.02 20.56 5.41
N TYR A 15 -16.70 20.58 5.18
CA TYR A 15 -15.85 21.77 5.40
C TYR A 15 -16.27 22.94 4.50
N ARG A 16 -16.49 22.66 3.21
CA ARG A 16 -17.00 23.66 2.26
C ARG A 16 -18.35 24.22 2.68
N ALA A 17 -19.25 23.38 3.20
CA ALA A 17 -20.55 23.76 3.71
C ALA A 17 -20.49 24.39 5.12
N ARG A 18 -19.32 24.46 5.77
CA ARG A 18 -19.13 24.91 7.16
C ARG A 18 -19.97 24.16 8.18
N LYS A 19 -20.26 22.86 7.90
CA LYS A 19 -21.02 21.97 8.78
C LYS A 19 -20.14 21.13 9.71
N LEU A 20 -18.84 21.15 9.47
CA LEU A 20 -17.84 20.43 10.26
C LEU A 20 -16.51 21.20 10.15
N SER A 21 -15.67 21.12 11.18
CA SER A 21 -14.39 21.78 11.22
C SER A 21 -13.24 20.76 11.13
N PRO A 22 -12.12 21.07 10.44
CA PRO A 22 -10.91 20.27 10.51
C PRO A 22 -10.40 20.05 11.93
N VAL A 23 -10.64 20.98 12.86
CA VAL A 23 -10.26 20.85 14.28
C VAL A 23 -11.11 19.80 14.98
N GLU A 24 -12.42 19.78 14.75
CA GLU A 24 -13.33 18.76 15.32
C GLU A 24 -12.96 17.37 14.81
N VAL A 25 -12.70 17.24 13.52
CA VAL A 25 -12.30 15.96 12.90
C VAL A 25 -10.96 15.48 13.46
N THR A 26 -9.95 16.36 13.54
CA THR A 26 -8.62 15.98 14.04
C THR A 26 -8.68 15.53 15.50
N LYS A 27 -9.46 16.19 16.34
CA LYS A 27 -9.69 15.78 17.74
C LYS A 27 -10.35 14.40 17.80
N SER A 28 -11.46 14.21 17.06
CA SER A 28 -12.16 12.91 17.00
C SER A 28 -11.24 11.78 16.54
N VAL A 29 -10.34 12.04 15.58
CA VAL A 29 -9.36 11.05 15.13
C VAL A 29 -8.35 10.71 16.23
N TYR A 30 -7.84 11.70 16.96
CA TYR A 30 -6.92 11.42 18.08
C TYR A 30 -7.59 10.70 19.26
N ASP A 31 -8.86 11.03 19.57
CA ASP A 31 -9.64 10.29 20.57
C ASP A 31 -9.76 8.81 20.15
N ARG A 32 -10.02 8.55 18.86
CA ARG A 32 -10.09 7.20 18.31
C ARG A 32 -8.73 6.48 18.31
N ILE A 33 -7.64 7.17 17.97
CA ILE A 33 -6.28 6.63 18.08
C ILE A 33 -6.00 6.23 19.52
N GLY A 34 -6.29 7.11 20.50
CA GLY A 34 -6.11 6.82 21.92
C GLY A 34 -6.88 5.60 22.41
N ALA A 35 -8.07 5.37 21.87
CA ALA A 35 -8.91 4.22 22.22
C ALA A 35 -8.46 2.90 21.59
N LEU A 36 -7.97 2.91 20.34
CA LEU A 36 -7.77 1.69 19.55
C LEU A 36 -6.29 1.32 19.35
N ASP A 37 -5.39 2.30 19.23
CA ASP A 37 -3.98 2.03 18.94
C ASP A 37 -3.26 1.21 20.02
N PRO A 38 -3.53 1.38 21.32
CA PRO A 38 -2.90 0.55 22.36
C PRO A 38 -3.10 -0.96 22.16
N ALA A 39 -4.19 -1.38 21.53
CA ALA A 39 -4.48 -2.79 21.25
C ALA A 39 -3.92 -3.28 19.91
N HIS A 40 -3.58 -2.37 18.97
CA HIS A 40 -3.20 -2.71 17.59
C HIS A 40 -1.76 -2.33 17.25
N ASN A 41 -1.19 -1.31 17.90
CA ASN A 41 0.17 -0.84 17.68
C ASN A 41 0.43 -0.43 16.21
N ALA A 42 -0.39 0.49 15.70
CA ALA A 42 -0.30 0.96 14.33
C ALA A 42 0.59 2.19 14.15
N PHE A 43 0.85 2.95 15.23
CA PHE A 43 1.68 4.15 15.20
C PHE A 43 3.04 3.93 15.87
N CYS A 44 4.10 4.53 15.31
CA CYS A 44 5.42 4.62 15.91
C CYS A 44 5.79 6.06 16.31
N VAL A 45 5.10 7.06 15.75
CA VAL A 45 5.20 8.48 16.08
C VAL A 45 3.82 9.11 15.99
N LEU A 46 3.45 9.91 17.00
CA LEU A 46 2.26 10.77 16.99
C LEU A 46 2.67 12.22 17.18
N LYS A 47 1.96 13.15 16.52
CA LYS A 47 2.25 14.60 16.53
C LYS A 47 0.97 15.43 16.77
N PRO A 48 0.29 15.26 17.93
CA PRO A 48 -1.02 15.85 18.16
C PRO A 48 -1.01 17.38 18.16
N GLU A 49 0.02 18.03 18.73
CA GLU A 49 0.12 19.49 18.78
C GLU A 49 0.28 20.07 17.37
N GLU A 50 1.22 19.53 16.58
CA GLU A 50 1.47 19.96 15.19
C GLU A 50 0.23 19.75 14.32
N ALA A 51 -0.44 18.62 14.49
CA ALA A 51 -1.67 18.28 13.74
C ALA A 51 -2.83 19.23 14.10
N LEU A 52 -3.02 19.56 15.36
CA LEU A 52 -4.05 20.51 15.81
C LEU A 52 -3.74 21.94 15.36
N GLU A 53 -2.48 22.34 15.30
CA GLU A 53 -2.08 23.64 14.72
C GLU A 53 -2.41 23.68 13.23
N ALA A 54 -2.04 22.66 12.47
CA ALA A 54 -2.39 22.52 11.06
C ALA A 54 -3.92 22.53 10.83
N ALA A 55 -4.67 21.88 11.73
CA ALA A 55 -6.14 21.87 11.69
C ALA A 55 -6.74 23.24 11.87
N ARG A 56 -6.25 24.04 12.83
CA ARG A 56 -6.69 25.44 13.04
C ARG A 56 -6.37 26.32 11.82
N ALA A 57 -5.18 26.12 11.24
CA ALA A 57 -4.81 26.85 10.01
C ALA A 57 -5.73 26.48 8.84
N SER A 58 -6.08 25.19 8.68
CA SER A 58 -7.04 24.71 7.68
C SER A 58 -8.44 25.28 7.92
N GLU A 59 -8.95 25.23 9.15
CA GLU A 59 -10.26 25.81 9.52
C GLU A 59 -10.32 27.29 9.12
N ALA A 60 -9.28 28.07 9.40
CA ALA A 60 -9.21 29.49 9.01
C ALA A 60 -9.22 29.68 7.48
N ARG A 61 -8.63 28.78 6.71
CA ARG A 61 -8.68 28.81 5.23
C ARG A 61 -10.10 28.49 4.73
N TRP A 62 -10.74 27.45 5.25
CA TRP A 62 -12.11 27.08 4.91
C TRP A 62 -13.11 28.19 5.27
N ALA A 63 -12.95 28.85 6.42
CA ALA A 63 -13.77 30.00 6.81
C ALA A 63 -13.68 31.17 5.80
N LYS A 64 -12.52 31.35 5.15
CA LYS A 64 -12.30 32.37 4.11
C LYS A 64 -12.67 31.86 2.70
N GLY A 65 -13.10 30.61 2.53
CA GLY A 65 -13.37 29.99 1.23
C GLY A 65 -12.12 29.79 0.36
N ARG A 66 -10.94 29.66 0.96
CA ARG A 66 -9.64 29.54 0.29
C ARG A 66 -8.87 28.33 0.82
N PRO A 67 -9.35 27.09 0.57
CA PRO A 67 -8.59 25.89 0.94
C PRO A 67 -7.23 25.86 0.25
N ALA A 68 -6.24 25.23 0.87
CA ALA A 68 -4.88 25.11 0.32
C ALA A 68 -4.84 24.22 -0.93
N GLY A 69 -5.67 23.17 -0.97
CA GLY A 69 -5.72 22.24 -2.08
C GLY A 69 -6.74 21.13 -1.92
N LEU A 70 -6.50 20.02 -2.63
CA LEU A 70 -7.47 18.92 -2.75
C LEU A 70 -7.71 18.17 -1.44
N VAL A 71 -6.78 18.19 -0.49
CA VAL A 71 -6.85 17.43 0.77
C VAL A 71 -6.74 18.33 2.00
N ASP A 72 -7.07 19.64 1.85
CA ASP A 72 -6.96 20.60 2.95
C ASP A 72 -7.87 20.20 4.13
N GLY A 73 -7.22 19.97 5.27
CA GLY A 73 -7.91 19.58 6.51
C GLY A 73 -8.15 18.08 6.66
N ILE A 74 -7.64 17.23 5.78
CA ILE A 74 -7.82 15.77 5.89
C ILE A 74 -6.72 15.14 6.74
N PRO A 75 -7.09 14.46 7.87
CA PRO A 75 -6.15 13.72 8.70
C PRO A 75 -5.49 12.56 7.94
N THR A 76 -4.15 12.61 7.86
CA THR A 76 -3.34 11.74 6.99
C THR A 76 -2.19 11.13 7.80
N THR A 77 -1.86 9.84 7.55
CA THR A 77 -0.71 9.17 8.18
C THR A 77 0.39 8.88 7.16
N ILE A 78 1.64 8.87 7.61
CA ILE A 78 2.80 8.60 6.78
C ILE A 78 3.51 7.33 7.26
N LYS A 79 3.79 6.40 6.37
CA LYS A 79 4.59 5.20 6.69
C LYS A 79 6.00 5.61 7.12
N ASP A 80 6.56 4.97 8.15
CA ASP A 80 7.90 5.27 8.68
C ASP A 80 9.06 5.02 7.68
N GLN A 81 8.77 4.44 6.53
CA GLN A 81 9.71 4.30 5.40
C GLN A 81 10.20 5.65 4.87
N TRP A 82 9.33 6.68 4.90
CA TRP A 82 9.58 7.95 4.24
C TRP A 82 9.90 9.08 5.20
N PRO A 83 10.84 9.96 4.84
CA PRO A 83 11.16 11.12 5.67
C PRO A 83 10.02 12.12 5.69
N VAL A 84 9.78 12.67 6.88
CA VAL A 84 8.93 13.83 7.15
C VAL A 84 9.81 14.87 7.82
N LYS A 85 9.95 16.03 7.23
CA LYS A 85 10.85 17.10 7.71
C LYS A 85 10.64 17.39 9.19
N GLY A 86 11.73 17.34 9.96
CA GLY A 86 11.74 17.61 11.39
C GLY A 86 11.26 16.43 12.27
N TRP A 87 10.83 15.30 11.67
CA TRP A 87 10.40 14.12 12.42
C TRP A 87 11.47 13.04 12.42
N GLY A 88 11.48 12.19 13.48
CA GLY A 88 12.35 11.02 13.53
C GLY A 88 12.10 10.08 12.34
N TRP A 89 13.17 9.52 11.78
CA TRP A 89 13.11 8.62 10.62
C TRP A 89 13.76 7.29 10.91
N ARG A 90 13.02 6.41 11.60
CA ARG A 90 13.53 5.17 12.16
C ARG A 90 13.42 3.94 11.24
N ARG A 91 12.48 3.93 10.29
CA ARG A 91 12.26 2.84 9.31
C ARG A 91 12.08 1.46 9.98
N GLY A 92 11.42 1.40 11.14
CA GLY A 92 11.21 0.18 11.92
C GLY A 92 12.48 -0.44 12.49
N SER A 93 13.62 0.28 12.51
CA SER A 93 14.93 -0.25 12.89
C SER A 93 15.45 0.32 14.21
N ARG A 94 16.08 -0.54 15.04
CA ARG A 94 16.84 -0.15 16.22
C ARG A 94 18.22 0.41 15.88
N THR A 95 18.70 0.23 14.66
CA THR A 95 20.04 0.68 14.23
C THR A 95 20.09 2.17 13.93
N THR A 96 18.94 2.81 13.69
CA THR A 96 18.81 4.25 13.45
C THR A 96 18.76 5.02 14.77
N SER A 97 19.33 6.24 14.81
CA SER A 97 19.29 7.08 16.01
C SER A 97 17.87 7.62 16.29
N PRO A 98 17.39 7.62 17.53
CA PRO A 98 16.14 8.30 17.89
C PRO A 98 16.21 9.82 17.69
N ASP A 99 17.41 10.41 17.73
CA ASP A 99 17.64 11.86 17.63
C ASP A 99 17.85 12.31 16.18
N GLU A 100 17.95 11.35 15.24
CA GLU A 100 18.07 11.65 13.83
C GLU A 100 16.72 12.07 13.25
N VAL A 101 16.62 13.34 12.87
CA VAL A 101 15.43 13.90 12.24
C VAL A 101 15.66 14.04 10.73
N ALA A 102 14.60 13.83 9.96
CA ALA A 102 14.65 13.99 8.52
C ALA A 102 14.83 15.47 8.14
N PRO A 103 15.80 15.80 7.26
CA PRO A 103 16.05 17.19 6.84
C PRO A 103 14.96 17.74 5.92
N ASP A 104 14.29 16.86 5.16
CA ASP A 104 13.28 17.21 4.16
C ASP A 104 12.11 16.24 4.17
N ASP A 105 10.99 16.66 3.60
CA ASP A 105 9.86 15.79 3.26
C ASP A 105 10.19 14.94 2.01
N ALA A 106 9.77 13.67 2.01
CA ALA A 106 9.69 12.90 0.77
C ALA A 106 8.72 13.56 -0.23
N PRO A 107 8.87 13.37 -1.56
CA PRO A 107 8.02 14.00 -2.56
C PRO A 107 6.52 13.92 -2.27
N ALA A 108 6.00 12.71 -2.05
CA ALA A 108 4.58 12.50 -1.74
C ALA A 108 4.15 13.23 -0.45
N VAL A 109 5.01 13.27 0.56
CA VAL A 109 4.75 13.98 1.83
C VAL A 109 4.71 15.49 1.61
N ALA A 110 5.65 16.04 0.83
CA ALA A 110 5.67 17.45 0.47
C ALA A 110 4.37 17.84 -0.25
N ARG A 111 3.96 17.06 -1.25
CA ARG A 111 2.68 17.31 -1.99
C ARG A 111 1.47 17.27 -1.08
N LEU A 112 1.38 16.27 -0.18
CA LEU A 112 0.27 16.18 0.79
C LEU A 112 0.24 17.40 1.72
N ARG A 113 1.39 17.84 2.23
CA ARG A 113 1.50 19.03 3.09
C ARG A 113 1.12 20.32 2.34
N GLU A 114 1.60 20.50 1.13
CA GLU A 114 1.29 21.67 0.27
C GLU A 114 -0.21 21.76 -0.04
N GLU A 115 -0.87 20.63 -0.22
CA GLU A 115 -2.31 20.52 -0.45
C GLU A 115 -3.16 20.57 0.83
N GLY A 116 -2.51 20.83 1.98
CA GLY A 116 -3.17 21.08 3.26
C GLY A 116 -3.55 19.83 4.07
N ALA A 117 -3.02 18.64 3.77
CA ALA A 117 -3.23 17.46 4.60
C ALA A 117 -2.72 17.70 6.03
N ILE A 118 -3.47 17.18 7.00
CA ILE A 118 -3.08 17.21 8.42
C ILE A 118 -2.30 15.92 8.72
N LEU A 119 -0.99 16.04 8.89
CA LEU A 119 -0.14 14.88 9.18
C LEU A 119 -0.27 14.51 10.66
N LEU A 120 -0.83 13.32 10.94
CA LEU A 120 -1.10 12.84 12.30
C LEU A 120 0.14 12.25 12.99
N GLY A 121 0.98 11.57 12.20
CA GLY A 121 2.08 10.79 12.72
C GLY A 121 2.59 9.78 11.71
N LYS A 122 3.51 8.91 12.18
CA LYS A 122 4.10 7.85 11.36
C LYS A 122 3.58 6.48 11.78
N THR A 123 3.27 5.64 10.78
CA THR A 123 2.74 4.30 10.98
C THR A 123 3.84 3.25 10.98
N THR A 124 3.61 2.18 11.75
CA THR A 124 4.52 1.05 11.92
C THR A 124 4.78 0.29 10.63
N MET A 125 5.95 -0.35 10.59
CA MET A 125 6.41 -1.20 9.50
C MET A 125 7.48 -2.18 10.00
N PRO A 126 7.69 -3.35 9.37
CA PRO A 126 8.88 -4.17 9.62
C PRO A 126 10.16 -3.43 9.24
N GLU A 127 11.28 -3.82 9.85
CA GLU A 127 12.57 -3.16 9.67
C GLU A 127 12.91 -2.96 8.18
N PHE A 128 13.16 -1.73 7.77
CA PHE A 128 13.43 -1.32 6.38
C PHE A 128 12.40 -1.81 5.34
N GLY A 129 11.24 -2.32 5.79
CA GLY A 129 10.18 -2.80 4.93
C GLY A 129 10.45 -4.14 4.23
N TRP A 130 11.30 -5.00 4.79
CA TRP A 130 11.82 -6.18 4.10
C TRP A 130 10.85 -7.37 3.97
N LYS A 131 9.81 -7.45 4.78
CA LYS A 131 8.89 -8.61 4.77
C LYS A 131 7.42 -8.20 4.70
N GLY A 132 6.58 -9.17 4.34
CA GLY A 132 5.13 -9.00 4.21
C GLY A 132 4.35 -9.12 5.52
N THR A 133 5.00 -9.28 6.67
CA THR A 133 4.38 -9.38 8.01
C THR A 133 4.50 -8.08 8.80
N SER A 134 3.86 -8.02 9.97
CA SER A 134 3.60 -6.77 10.68
C SER A 134 4.36 -6.62 12.00
N ASP A 135 5.57 -7.14 12.07
CA ASP A 135 6.43 -7.07 13.24
C ASP A 135 7.78 -6.40 12.94
N SER A 136 8.32 -5.68 13.90
CA SER A 136 9.66 -5.09 13.81
C SER A 136 10.41 -5.13 15.15
N PRO A 137 11.76 -5.13 15.11
CA PRO A 137 12.57 -5.04 16.33
C PRO A 137 12.31 -3.76 17.13
N LEU A 138 11.95 -2.68 16.43
CA LEU A 138 11.76 -1.36 17.04
C LEU A 138 10.39 -1.22 17.70
N THR A 139 9.32 -1.63 17.03
CA THR A 139 7.94 -1.32 17.44
C THR A 139 7.16 -2.54 17.92
N GLY A 140 7.71 -3.75 17.77
CA GLY A 140 7.01 -4.99 18.11
C GLY A 140 5.95 -5.38 17.09
N LEU A 141 4.84 -5.95 17.55
CA LEU A 141 3.78 -6.53 16.73
C LEU A 141 2.69 -5.51 16.42
N THR A 142 2.38 -5.29 15.14
CA THR A 142 1.16 -4.60 14.71
C THR A 142 0.08 -5.64 14.42
N ARG A 143 -1.09 -5.51 15.04
CA ARG A 143 -2.12 -6.55 15.08
C ARG A 143 -3.26 -6.25 14.11
N ASN A 144 -3.79 -7.32 13.51
CA ASN A 144 -4.87 -7.26 12.54
C ASN A 144 -6.15 -6.67 13.16
N PRO A 145 -6.86 -5.77 12.46
CA PRO A 145 -8.08 -5.13 12.98
C PRO A 145 -9.31 -6.06 13.07
N TRP A 146 -9.29 -7.21 12.38
CA TRP A 146 -10.36 -8.20 12.40
C TRP A 146 -10.14 -9.26 13.48
N ASP A 147 -8.88 -9.66 13.69
CA ASP A 147 -8.45 -10.61 14.70
C ASP A 147 -7.04 -10.24 15.17
N ARG A 148 -6.92 -9.78 16.41
CA ARG A 148 -5.65 -9.33 17.01
C ARG A 148 -4.62 -10.44 17.19
N SER A 149 -4.98 -11.70 17.04
CA SER A 149 -4.05 -12.82 17.03
C SER A 149 -3.35 -12.98 15.68
N LYS A 150 -3.83 -12.28 14.64
CA LYS A 150 -3.34 -12.39 13.25
C LYS A 150 -2.46 -11.21 12.85
N THR A 151 -1.62 -11.45 11.83
CA THR A 151 -0.81 -10.40 11.21
C THR A 151 -1.69 -9.40 10.45
N ALA A 152 -1.35 -8.12 10.53
CA ALA A 152 -1.96 -7.07 9.71
C ALA A 152 -1.41 -7.03 8.28
N GLY A 153 -0.43 -7.88 7.97
CA GLY A 153 0.34 -7.77 6.74
C GLY A 153 1.36 -6.64 6.78
N GLY A 154 2.24 -6.63 5.79
CA GLY A 154 3.33 -5.65 5.70
C GLY A 154 3.76 -5.39 4.25
N SER A 155 4.63 -4.44 4.08
CA SER A 155 5.33 -3.69 5.12
C SER A 155 4.61 -2.37 5.51
N SER A 156 3.47 -1.98 4.90
CA SER A 156 2.68 -0.81 5.33
C SER A 156 1.65 -1.21 6.40
N SER A 157 2.12 -1.87 7.46
CA SER A 157 1.31 -2.54 8.47
C SER A 157 0.36 -1.58 9.20
N GLY A 158 0.93 -0.55 9.82
CA GLY A 158 0.14 0.43 10.55
C GLY A 158 -0.80 1.22 9.64
N ALA A 159 -0.43 1.48 8.39
CA ALA A 159 -1.30 2.19 7.43
C ALA A 159 -2.58 1.38 7.11
N GLY A 160 -2.44 0.04 6.91
CA GLY A 160 -3.60 -0.84 6.71
C GLY A 160 -4.53 -0.87 7.93
N VAL A 161 -3.96 -0.98 9.12
CA VAL A 161 -4.72 -0.96 10.39
C VAL A 161 -5.43 0.39 10.59
N CYS A 162 -4.73 1.52 10.35
CA CYS A 162 -5.31 2.84 10.46
C CYS A 162 -6.48 3.03 9.50
N ALA A 163 -6.36 2.58 8.24
CA ALA A 163 -7.44 2.63 7.27
C ALA A 163 -8.67 1.82 7.74
N ALA A 164 -8.46 0.59 8.20
CA ALA A 164 -9.55 -0.29 8.66
C ALA A 164 -10.26 0.25 9.91
N LEU A 165 -9.51 0.85 10.83
CA LEU A 165 -10.05 1.34 12.11
C LEU A 165 -10.41 2.82 12.10
N ASN A 166 -10.34 3.50 10.96
CA ASN A 166 -10.63 4.95 10.83
C ASN A 166 -9.76 5.82 11.77
N MET A 167 -8.50 5.47 11.93
CA MET A 167 -7.51 6.27 12.66
C MET A 167 -6.83 7.28 11.72
N GLY A 168 -7.62 8.02 10.99
CA GLY A 168 -7.30 8.91 9.87
C GLY A 168 -8.10 8.51 8.63
N PHE A 169 -7.88 9.20 7.51
CA PHE A 169 -8.65 9.00 6.28
C PHE A 169 -7.78 8.65 5.08
N LEU A 170 -6.58 9.20 4.99
CA LEU A 170 -5.62 8.94 3.93
C LEU A 170 -4.34 8.36 4.54
N HIS A 171 -3.92 7.20 4.07
CA HIS A 171 -2.77 6.51 4.66
C HIS A 171 -1.73 6.22 3.59
N HIS A 172 -0.56 6.83 3.79
CA HIS A 172 0.56 6.70 2.88
C HIS A 172 1.29 5.37 3.10
N GLY A 173 1.49 4.60 2.04
CA GLY A 173 2.23 3.34 2.04
C GLY A 173 3.31 3.27 0.97
N SER A 174 4.07 2.18 0.97
CA SER A 174 5.01 1.82 -0.09
C SER A 174 4.91 0.34 -0.42
N ASP A 175 5.24 -0.04 -1.67
CA ASP A 175 5.03 -1.38 -2.20
C ASP A 175 6.20 -1.80 -3.09
N GLY A 176 7.10 -2.64 -2.54
CA GLY A 176 8.26 -3.18 -3.26
C GLY A 176 8.03 -4.60 -3.81
N ALA A 177 7.15 -5.36 -3.16
CA ALA A 177 6.74 -6.71 -3.57
C ALA A 177 5.34 -7.06 -3.05
N GLY A 178 4.46 -6.04 -2.88
CA GLY A 178 3.10 -6.19 -2.37
C GLY A 178 2.80 -5.39 -1.11
N SER A 179 3.72 -4.56 -0.63
CA SER A 179 3.64 -3.96 0.72
C SER A 179 2.56 -2.87 0.92
N VAL A 180 1.80 -2.47 -0.09
CA VAL A 180 0.51 -1.76 0.02
C VAL A 180 -0.63 -2.77 -0.04
N ARG A 181 -0.57 -3.69 -0.99
CA ARG A 181 -1.63 -4.64 -1.32
C ARG A 181 -1.81 -5.75 -0.29
N MET A 182 -0.71 -6.26 0.31
CA MET A 182 -0.78 -7.26 1.39
C MET A 182 -1.54 -6.73 2.61
N PRO A 183 -1.14 -5.59 3.23
CA PRO A 183 -1.90 -5.06 4.35
C PRO A 183 -3.30 -4.59 3.96
N ALA A 184 -3.52 -4.12 2.72
CA ALA A 184 -4.87 -3.83 2.24
C ALA A 184 -5.75 -5.09 2.23
N THR A 185 -5.22 -6.23 1.74
CA THR A 185 -5.90 -7.52 1.75
C THR A 185 -6.22 -7.98 3.18
N PHE A 186 -5.21 -8.07 4.04
CA PHE A 186 -5.38 -8.61 5.39
C PHE A 186 -6.19 -7.71 6.33
N CYS A 187 -6.19 -6.40 6.09
CA CYS A 187 -7.00 -5.45 6.85
C CYS A 187 -8.38 -5.18 6.23
N GLY A 188 -8.67 -5.70 5.03
CA GLY A 188 -9.96 -5.54 4.38
C GLY A 188 -10.22 -4.11 3.90
N VAL A 189 -9.21 -3.43 3.34
CA VAL A 189 -9.30 -2.05 2.84
C VAL A 189 -8.83 -1.95 1.39
N PHE A 190 -9.05 -0.81 0.77
CA PHE A 190 -8.49 -0.51 -0.55
C PHE A 190 -7.00 -0.17 -0.45
N GLY A 191 -6.19 -0.72 -1.35
CA GLY A 191 -4.77 -0.37 -1.49
C GLY A 191 -4.35 -0.34 -2.95
N LEU A 192 -3.73 0.75 -3.39
CA LEU A 192 -3.25 0.90 -4.76
C LEU A 192 -1.72 1.00 -4.80
N LYS A 193 -1.11 0.11 -5.56
CA LYS A 193 0.24 0.26 -6.10
C LYS A 193 0.13 0.90 -7.50
N PRO A 194 0.44 2.18 -7.65
CA PRO A 194 0.37 2.83 -8.96
C PRO A 194 1.39 2.26 -9.94
N THR A 195 1.37 2.72 -11.17
CA THR A 195 2.45 2.52 -12.14
C THR A 195 3.78 2.96 -11.54
N TYR A 196 4.87 2.24 -11.86
CA TYR A 196 6.21 2.58 -11.38
C TYR A 196 6.54 4.06 -11.66
N ALA A 197 7.06 4.74 -10.62
CA ALA A 197 7.42 6.16 -10.63
C ALA A 197 6.27 7.14 -10.91
N ARG A 198 4.99 6.68 -10.96
CA ARG A 198 3.83 7.58 -11.03
C ARG A 198 3.78 8.53 -9.83
N VAL A 199 4.10 8.05 -8.65
CA VAL A 199 4.35 8.86 -7.46
C VAL A 199 5.85 8.99 -7.32
N PRO A 200 6.42 10.21 -7.42
CA PRO A 200 7.85 10.43 -7.27
C PRO A 200 8.37 9.96 -5.91
N ALA A 201 9.55 9.37 -5.88
CA ALA A 201 10.19 8.83 -4.70
C ALA A 201 11.59 9.41 -4.49
N TRP A 202 11.85 9.92 -3.29
CA TRP A 202 13.15 10.36 -2.81
C TRP A 202 13.16 10.36 -1.27
N PRO A 203 14.28 9.95 -0.62
CA PRO A 203 15.42 9.25 -1.22
C PRO A 203 14.98 7.89 -1.78
N TYR A 204 15.74 7.36 -2.74
CA TYR A 204 15.45 6.01 -3.24
C TYR A 204 15.54 5.03 -2.07
N GLY A 205 14.49 4.26 -1.91
CA GLY A 205 14.45 3.20 -0.91
C GLY A 205 15.33 2.02 -1.28
N ALA A 206 15.31 1.01 -0.42
CA ALA A 206 16.10 -0.21 -0.58
C ALA A 206 15.80 -1.02 -1.85
N LEU A 207 14.88 -0.63 -2.70
CA LEU A 207 14.50 -1.32 -3.94
C LEU A 207 14.26 -0.31 -5.05
N PRO A 208 15.33 0.36 -5.54
CA PRO A 208 15.18 1.19 -6.71
C PRO A 208 14.62 0.35 -7.86
N MET A 209 13.67 0.92 -8.63
CA MET A 209 12.99 0.29 -9.77
C MET A 209 11.91 -0.77 -9.45
N GLN A 210 11.70 -1.14 -8.19
CA GLN A 210 10.61 -2.03 -7.76
C GLN A 210 9.70 -1.38 -6.73
N SER A 211 10.22 -0.40 -5.97
CA SER A 211 9.45 0.28 -4.93
C SER A 211 8.51 1.31 -5.54
N HIS A 212 7.27 1.26 -5.09
CA HIS A 212 6.20 2.18 -5.45
C HIS A 212 5.69 2.86 -4.19
N THR A 213 5.13 4.04 -4.33
CA THR A 213 4.42 4.72 -3.25
C THR A 213 2.95 4.77 -3.62
N GLY A 214 2.07 4.45 -2.67
CA GLY A 214 0.64 4.40 -2.96
C GLY A 214 -0.24 4.53 -1.73
N PRO A 215 -1.55 4.83 -1.93
CA PRO A 215 -2.53 5.00 -0.87
C PRO A 215 -3.04 3.67 -0.33
N LEU A 216 -3.35 3.67 0.98
CA LEU A 216 -4.30 2.75 1.61
C LEU A 216 -5.46 3.59 2.15
N THR A 217 -6.68 3.22 1.82
CA THR A 217 -7.87 3.98 2.19
C THR A 217 -9.07 3.07 2.40
N ARG A 218 -10.08 3.57 3.05
CA ARG A 218 -11.32 2.82 3.25
C ARG A 218 -12.16 2.73 1.99
N THR A 219 -12.08 3.76 1.12
CA THR A 219 -12.83 3.82 -0.13
C THR A 219 -11.90 4.05 -1.32
N VAL A 220 -12.34 3.64 -2.49
CA VAL A 220 -11.60 3.86 -3.75
C VAL A 220 -11.54 5.34 -4.10
N GLU A 221 -12.60 6.12 -3.80
CA GLU A 221 -12.63 7.56 -4.06
C GLU A 221 -11.56 8.29 -3.26
N ASP A 222 -11.37 7.95 -1.97
CA ASP A 222 -10.32 8.54 -1.14
C ASP A 222 -8.92 8.14 -1.63
N GLY A 223 -8.76 6.90 -2.14
CA GLY A 223 -7.53 6.46 -2.78
C GLY A 223 -7.19 7.25 -4.04
N ALA A 224 -8.20 7.51 -4.88
CA ALA A 224 -8.08 8.32 -6.08
C ALA A 224 -7.74 9.79 -5.73
N LEU A 225 -8.38 10.34 -4.71
CA LEU A 225 -8.09 11.68 -4.17
C LEU A 225 -6.63 11.78 -3.71
N MET A 226 -6.17 10.81 -2.93
CA MET A 226 -4.80 10.79 -2.42
C MET A 226 -3.76 10.64 -3.54
N LEU A 227 -4.02 9.76 -4.53
CA LEU A 227 -3.15 9.62 -5.71
C LEU A 227 -3.04 10.91 -6.50
N SER A 228 -4.14 11.68 -6.67
CA SER A 228 -4.16 12.96 -7.39
C SER A 228 -3.19 13.98 -6.80
N VAL A 229 -2.94 13.89 -5.51
CA VAL A 229 -1.98 14.75 -4.81
C VAL A 229 -0.57 14.16 -4.89
N MET A 230 -0.39 12.90 -4.54
CA MET A 230 0.93 12.27 -4.46
C MET A 230 1.63 12.13 -5.81
N ALA A 231 0.87 12.00 -6.91
CA ALA A 231 1.41 11.85 -8.27
C ALA A 231 1.88 13.17 -8.91
N ARG A 232 1.83 14.30 -8.19
CA ARG A 232 2.37 15.55 -8.69
C ARG A 232 3.89 15.51 -8.83
N PRO A 233 4.47 16.19 -9.81
CA PRO A 233 5.89 16.10 -10.13
C PRO A 233 6.78 16.57 -8.99
N ASP A 234 7.95 15.93 -8.89
CA ASP A 234 9.05 16.36 -8.03
C ASP A 234 10.38 16.03 -8.72
N ALA A 235 11.22 17.04 -8.95
CA ALA A 235 12.46 16.91 -9.69
C ALA A 235 13.53 16.05 -8.99
N ARG A 236 13.34 15.70 -7.71
CA ARG A 236 14.25 14.81 -6.97
C ARG A 236 14.14 13.36 -7.43
N ASP A 237 13.03 12.96 -8.08
CA ASP A 237 12.91 11.67 -8.75
C ASP A 237 13.17 11.83 -10.26
N TRP A 238 14.42 11.59 -10.65
CA TRP A 238 14.85 11.67 -12.05
C TRP A 238 14.32 10.52 -12.93
N LEU A 239 13.75 9.45 -12.33
CA LEU A 239 13.10 8.33 -13.04
C LEU A 239 11.60 8.55 -13.24
N ALA A 240 11.04 9.62 -12.67
CA ALA A 240 9.62 9.91 -12.82
C ALA A 240 9.25 10.11 -14.31
N PRO A 241 8.12 9.53 -14.78
CA PRO A 241 7.64 9.77 -16.12
C PRO A 241 7.26 11.25 -16.30
N PRO A 242 7.03 11.70 -17.55
CA PRO A 242 6.48 13.04 -17.78
C PRO A 242 5.26 13.29 -16.88
N PRO A 243 5.10 14.52 -16.36
CA PRO A 243 4.01 14.86 -15.45
C PRO A 243 2.64 14.53 -16.04
N ASP A 244 1.81 13.83 -15.27
CA ASP A 244 0.41 13.57 -15.57
C ASP A 244 -0.42 14.13 -14.41
N VAL A 245 -0.57 15.46 -14.40
CA VAL A 245 -1.31 16.17 -13.34
C VAL A 245 -2.80 16.10 -13.66
N ARG A 246 -3.48 15.17 -12.99
CA ARG A 246 -4.93 14.98 -13.12
C ARG A 246 -5.59 14.74 -11.77
N ASP A 247 -6.88 14.99 -11.71
CA ASP A 247 -7.72 14.49 -10.63
C ASP A 247 -8.21 13.09 -11.00
N TYR A 248 -7.67 12.06 -10.33
CA TYR A 248 -8.01 10.67 -10.58
C TYR A 248 -9.46 10.30 -10.21
N ARG A 249 -10.22 11.22 -9.59
CA ARG A 249 -11.67 11.06 -9.36
C ARG A 249 -12.49 11.34 -10.64
N VAL A 250 -11.92 12.05 -11.60
CA VAL A 250 -12.59 12.31 -12.89
C VAL A 250 -12.70 11.01 -13.67
N GLY A 251 -13.93 10.63 -14.02
CA GLY A 251 -14.23 9.39 -14.72
C GLY A 251 -14.28 8.14 -13.83
N LEU A 252 -14.16 8.29 -12.50
CA LEU A 252 -14.16 7.18 -11.54
C LEU A 252 -15.46 6.36 -11.60
N GLU A 253 -16.61 7.02 -11.84
CA GLU A 253 -17.95 6.40 -11.90
C GLU A 253 -18.31 5.88 -13.30
N ALA A 254 -17.39 5.86 -14.27
CA ALA A 254 -17.72 5.47 -15.66
C ALA A 254 -17.96 3.95 -15.84
N GLY A 255 -17.79 3.14 -14.78
CA GLY A 255 -18.05 1.69 -14.82
C GLY A 255 -17.08 0.92 -15.70
N VAL A 256 -17.38 -0.36 -15.92
CA VAL A 256 -16.49 -1.30 -16.66
C VAL A 256 -17.17 -1.94 -17.89
N ARG A 257 -18.33 -1.44 -18.29
CA ARG A 257 -19.08 -2.00 -19.43
C ARG A 257 -18.22 -2.04 -20.69
N GLY A 258 -18.20 -3.22 -21.34
CA GLY A 258 -17.49 -3.47 -22.59
C GLY A 258 -15.97 -3.65 -22.44
N LEU A 259 -15.39 -3.52 -21.24
CA LEU A 259 -13.97 -3.82 -21.03
C LEU A 259 -13.69 -5.31 -21.13
N ARG A 260 -12.55 -5.66 -21.75
CA ARG A 260 -12.04 -7.03 -21.83
C ARG A 260 -11.23 -7.31 -20.55
N VAL A 261 -11.73 -8.23 -19.75
CA VAL A 261 -11.18 -8.53 -18.42
C VAL A 261 -10.71 -9.98 -18.40
N ALA A 262 -9.42 -10.18 -18.26
CA ALA A 262 -8.86 -11.49 -17.97
C ALA A 262 -9.03 -11.83 -16.49
N TYR A 263 -9.43 -13.04 -16.16
CA TYR A 263 -9.35 -13.61 -14.83
C TYR A 263 -8.32 -14.73 -14.83
N SER A 264 -7.29 -14.61 -14.01
CA SER A 264 -6.28 -15.65 -13.84
C SER A 264 -6.23 -16.09 -12.38
N PRO A 265 -6.70 -17.31 -12.06
CA PRO A 265 -6.69 -17.81 -10.69
C PRO A 265 -5.29 -18.13 -10.17
N THR A 266 -4.30 -18.33 -11.05
CA THR A 266 -2.98 -18.86 -10.69
C THR A 266 -1.81 -18.15 -11.38
N LEU A 267 -2.04 -17.15 -12.23
CA LEU A 267 -1.03 -16.55 -13.13
C LEU A 267 -0.27 -17.61 -13.98
N GLY A 268 -0.79 -18.85 -14.07
CA GLY A 268 -0.19 -19.98 -14.75
C GLY A 268 0.90 -20.73 -13.97
N TYR A 269 1.38 -20.20 -12.85
CA TYR A 269 2.48 -20.81 -12.08
C TYR A 269 2.20 -20.99 -10.57
N VAL A 270 1.26 -20.26 -9.99
CA VAL A 270 0.94 -20.38 -8.57
C VAL A 270 0.19 -21.70 -8.30
N ARG A 271 0.74 -22.55 -7.46
CA ARG A 271 0.23 -23.90 -7.25
C ARG A 271 -0.74 -24.03 -6.08
N ASN A 272 -0.50 -23.24 -5.03
CA ASN A 272 -1.23 -23.36 -3.77
C ASN A 272 -1.97 -22.06 -3.49
N VAL A 273 -3.27 -22.07 -3.68
CA VAL A 273 -4.19 -20.99 -3.28
C VAL A 273 -5.21 -21.60 -2.33
N ASP A 274 -5.44 -20.94 -1.21
CA ASP A 274 -6.47 -21.34 -0.25
C ASP A 274 -7.82 -21.49 -0.96
N PRO A 275 -8.58 -22.57 -0.75
CA PRO A 275 -9.84 -22.83 -1.46
C PRO A 275 -10.91 -21.75 -1.23
N GLU A 276 -10.98 -21.14 -0.03
CA GLU A 276 -11.93 -20.07 0.26
C GLU A 276 -11.56 -18.80 -0.51
N ILE A 277 -10.24 -18.49 -0.62
CA ILE A 277 -9.73 -17.40 -1.44
C ILE A 277 -10.05 -17.62 -2.92
N ALA A 278 -9.75 -18.82 -3.44
CA ALA A 278 -10.02 -19.15 -4.83
C ALA A 278 -11.51 -19.00 -5.18
N ALA A 279 -12.39 -19.49 -4.30
CA ALA A 279 -13.85 -19.39 -4.48
C ALA A 279 -14.35 -17.94 -4.45
N ALA A 280 -13.90 -17.15 -3.45
CA ALA A 280 -14.31 -15.75 -3.30
C ALA A 280 -13.84 -14.87 -4.48
N VAL A 281 -12.58 -15.06 -4.92
CA VAL A 281 -12.02 -14.30 -6.04
C VAL A 281 -12.67 -14.68 -7.36
N ARG A 282 -12.99 -15.96 -7.59
CA ARG A 282 -13.76 -16.40 -8.77
C ARG A 282 -15.15 -15.75 -8.78
N ALA A 283 -15.85 -15.73 -7.65
CA ALA A 283 -17.14 -15.06 -7.53
C ALA A 283 -17.02 -13.55 -7.80
N ALA A 284 -15.98 -12.90 -7.28
CA ALA A 284 -15.71 -11.50 -7.54
C ALA A 284 -15.43 -11.22 -9.03
N ALA A 285 -14.67 -12.07 -9.71
CA ALA A 285 -14.41 -11.95 -11.13
C ALA A 285 -15.71 -12.04 -11.96
N HIS A 286 -16.62 -12.95 -11.61
CA HIS A 286 -17.93 -13.04 -12.27
C HIS A 286 -18.79 -11.78 -12.08
N ARG A 287 -18.66 -11.08 -10.96
CA ARG A 287 -19.36 -9.79 -10.76
C ARG A 287 -18.94 -8.70 -11.73
N PHE A 288 -17.74 -8.77 -12.30
CA PHE A 288 -17.36 -7.85 -13.39
C PHE A 288 -18.21 -8.09 -14.66
N ALA A 289 -18.64 -9.32 -14.92
CA ALA A 289 -19.57 -9.60 -16.02
C ALA A 289 -20.97 -9.01 -15.73
N GLU A 290 -21.45 -9.04 -14.46
CA GLU A 290 -22.69 -8.37 -14.06
C GLU A 290 -22.63 -6.85 -14.29
N LEU A 291 -21.44 -6.25 -14.12
CA LEU A 291 -21.17 -4.85 -14.43
C LEU A 291 -21.02 -4.56 -15.93
N GLY A 292 -21.15 -5.58 -16.78
CA GLY A 292 -21.13 -5.49 -18.24
C GLY A 292 -19.73 -5.60 -18.87
N ALA A 293 -18.72 -6.02 -18.13
CA ALA A 293 -17.42 -6.38 -18.71
C ALA A 293 -17.48 -7.74 -19.46
N ILE A 294 -16.58 -7.94 -20.40
CA ILE A 294 -16.35 -9.22 -21.09
C ILE A 294 -15.24 -9.94 -20.30
N VAL A 295 -15.62 -10.94 -19.53
CA VAL A 295 -14.70 -11.67 -18.63
C VAL A 295 -14.35 -13.02 -19.25
N GLU A 296 -13.06 -13.31 -19.36
CA GLU A 296 -12.56 -14.64 -19.74
C GLU A 296 -11.53 -15.16 -18.75
N GLU A 297 -11.55 -16.47 -18.47
CA GLU A 297 -10.55 -17.12 -17.64
C GLU A 297 -9.34 -17.49 -18.50
N VAL A 298 -8.24 -16.76 -18.33
CA VAL A 298 -7.02 -16.91 -19.13
C VAL A 298 -5.80 -16.46 -18.34
N ASP A 299 -4.73 -17.23 -18.42
CA ASP A 299 -3.45 -16.89 -17.79
C ASP A 299 -2.61 -15.99 -18.71
N PRO A 300 -1.85 -15.03 -18.14
CA PRO A 300 -1.01 -14.11 -18.94
C PRO A 300 0.19 -14.79 -19.60
N GLY A 301 0.39 -16.10 -19.37
CA GLY A 301 1.49 -16.88 -19.92
C GLY A 301 2.86 -16.41 -19.44
N ILE A 302 2.94 -15.92 -18.20
CA ILE A 302 4.19 -15.53 -17.56
C ILE A 302 4.76 -16.68 -16.75
N GLU A 303 6.07 -16.65 -16.56
CA GLU A 303 6.78 -17.58 -15.69
C GLU A 303 6.94 -16.96 -14.29
N ASP A 304 7.24 -17.82 -13.30
CA ASP A 304 7.58 -17.35 -11.96
C ASP A 304 8.85 -16.51 -12.03
N CYS A 305 8.72 -15.23 -11.68
CA CYS A 305 9.82 -14.28 -11.68
C CYS A 305 10.47 -14.11 -10.31
N ARG A 306 10.19 -15.00 -9.36
CA ARG A 306 10.67 -14.88 -7.99
C ARG A 306 12.20 -14.80 -7.93
N GLU A 307 12.90 -15.74 -8.55
CA GLU A 307 14.35 -15.80 -8.48
C GLU A 307 15.02 -14.52 -9.03
N PRO A 308 14.75 -14.06 -10.26
CA PRO A 308 15.36 -12.82 -10.75
C PRO A 308 14.94 -11.58 -9.95
N MET A 309 13.70 -11.51 -9.44
CA MET A 309 13.27 -10.41 -8.59
C MET A 309 14.00 -10.43 -7.25
N GLU A 310 14.17 -11.59 -6.65
CA GLU A 310 14.82 -11.76 -5.35
C GLU A 310 16.31 -11.38 -5.40
N LEU A 311 17.01 -11.59 -6.51
CA LEU A 311 18.41 -11.14 -6.67
C LEU A 311 18.55 -9.64 -6.46
N PHE A 312 17.68 -8.82 -7.05
CA PHE A 312 17.67 -7.38 -6.78
C PHE A 312 17.35 -7.08 -5.31
N TYR A 313 16.40 -7.82 -4.76
CA TYR A 313 15.94 -7.63 -3.39
C TYR A 313 17.05 -7.89 -2.38
N VAL A 314 17.65 -9.08 -2.40
CA VAL A 314 18.67 -9.48 -1.44
C VAL A 314 19.99 -8.70 -1.60
N THR A 315 20.35 -8.31 -2.84
CA THR A 315 21.54 -7.49 -3.09
C THR A 315 21.40 -6.12 -2.45
N ASN A 316 20.25 -5.50 -2.59
CA ASN A 316 20.00 -4.21 -1.98
C ASN A 316 19.90 -4.29 -0.44
N MET A 317 19.30 -5.36 0.08
CA MET A 317 19.31 -5.62 1.52
C MET A 317 20.72 -5.79 2.06
N ALA A 318 21.61 -6.48 1.32
CA ALA A 318 23.01 -6.63 1.70
C ALA A 318 23.73 -5.27 1.80
N LEU A 319 23.53 -4.36 0.83
CA LEU A 319 24.03 -2.99 0.90
C LEU A 319 23.51 -2.24 2.14
N THR A 320 22.26 -2.43 2.49
CA THR A 320 21.67 -1.84 3.71
C THR A 320 22.38 -2.37 4.96
N VAL A 321 22.63 -3.70 5.06
CA VAL A 321 23.39 -4.27 6.19
C VAL A 321 24.81 -3.72 6.25
N GLU A 322 25.46 -3.55 5.11
CA GLU A 322 26.80 -2.98 5.03
C GLU A 322 26.86 -1.51 5.50
N SER A 323 25.80 -0.74 5.21
CA SER A 323 25.68 0.65 5.66
C SER A 323 25.47 0.79 7.17
N VAL A 324 25.03 -0.27 7.85
CA VAL A 324 24.86 -0.29 9.31
C VAL A 324 26.22 -0.52 9.98
N ALA A 325 26.58 0.34 10.93
CA ALA A 325 27.80 0.20 11.70
C ALA A 325 27.91 -1.19 12.34
N PRO A 326 29.08 -1.86 12.24
CA PRO A 326 29.23 -3.27 12.64
C PRO A 326 28.69 -3.59 14.04
N GLU A 327 28.93 -2.70 15.01
CA GLU A 327 28.48 -2.85 16.40
C GLU A 327 26.95 -2.79 16.58
N LYS A 328 26.25 -2.19 15.62
CA LYS A 328 24.77 -2.09 15.63
C LYS A 328 24.07 -3.23 14.88
N ARG A 329 24.79 -4.04 14.09
CA ARG A 329 24.19 -5.10 13.26
C ARG A 329 23.46 -6.17 14.08
N SER A 330 23.88 -6.39 15.33
CA SER A 330 23.19 -7.29 16.27
C SER A 330 21.81 -6.79 16.71
N LEU A 331 21.50 -5.51 16.48
CA LEU A 331 20.19 -4.90 16.77
C LEU A 331 19.18 -5.06 15.62
N MET A 332 19.63 -5.52 14.46
CA MET A 332 18.77 -5.76 13.28
C MET A 332 17.88 -7.00 13.48
N ASP A 333 16.80 -7.06 12.71
CA ASP A 333 15.97 -8.26 12.58
C ASP A 333 16.84 -9.45 12.09
N PRO A 334 16.93 -10.54 12.86
CA PRO A 334 17.74 -11.69 12.44
C PRO A 334 17.29 -12.29 11.10
N GLY A 335 15.98 -12.23 10.78
CA GLY A 335 15.44 -12.63 9.49
C GLY A 335 15.97 -11.76 8.34
N TYR A 336 16.02 -10.43 8.56
CA TYR A 336 16.59 -9.49 7.60
C TYR A 336 18.04 -9.85 7.27
N VAL A 337 18.87 -10.04 8.32
CA VAL A 337 20.32 -10.35 8.15
C VAL A 337 20.50 -11.69 7.43
N ARG A 338 19.73 -12.73 7.83
CA ARG A 338 19.76 -14.05 7.19
C ARG A 338 19.38 -13.96 5.71
N PHE A 339 18.28 -13.31 5.39
CA PHE A 339 17.78 -13.19 4.02
C PHE A 339 18.72 -12.37 3.14
N SER A 340 19.28 -11.28 3.66
CA SER A 340 20.23 -10.41 2.95
C SER A 340 21.57 -11.08 2.66
N ALA A 341 21.97 -12.10 3.42
CA ALA A 341 23.26 -12.77 3.27
C ALA A 341 23.50 -13.31 1.84
N ARG A 342 22.42 -13.73 1.17
CA ARG A 342 22.44 -14.20 -0.22
C ARG A 342 22.88 -13.10 -1.20
N GLY A 343 22.60 -11.84 -0.91
CA GLY A 343 22.97 -10.71 -1.76
C GLY A 343 24.45 -10.36 -1.75
N ARG A 344 25.22 -10.81 -0.74
CA ARG A 344 26.65 -10.52 -0.61
C ARG A 344 27.52 -11.15 -1.71
N THR A 345 27.06 -12.26 -2.26
CA THR A 345 27.79 -13.02 -3.30
C THR A 345 27.21 -12.80 -4.69
N THR A 346 26.14 -12.01 -4.81
CA THR A 346 25.53 -11.69 -6.10
C THR A 346 26.49 -10.91 -6.98
N THR A 347 26.76 -11.44 -8.16
CA THR A 347 27.65 -10.80 -9.14
C THR A 347 26.88 -9.82 -10.04
N GLY A 348 27.60 -8.86 -10.64
CA GLY A 348 27.03 -7.98 -11.64
C GLY A 348 26.44 -8.73 -12.85
N MET A 349 27.04 -9.89 -13.21
CA MET A 349 26.52 -10.73 -14.30
C MET A 349 25.17 -11.38 -13.96
N GLU A 350 24.97 -11.81 -12.72
CA GLU A 350 23.69 -12.33 -12.27
C GLU A 350 22.61 -11.24 -12.26
N LEU A 351 22.95 -10.04 -11.79
CA LEU A 351 22.01 -8.90 -11.85
C LEU A 351 21.64 -8.53 -13.30
N LEU A 352 22.59 -8.56 -14.25
CA LEU A 352 22.27 -8.30 -15.66
C LEU A 352 21.40 -9.38 -16.28
N ARG A 353 21.58 -10.66 -15.90
CA ARG A 353 20.67 -11.74 -16.32
C ARG A 353 19.27 -11.55 -15.73
N ALA A 354 19.17 -11.19 -14.45
CA ALA A 354 17.91 -10.88 -13.79
C ALA A 354 17.21 -9.68 -14.44
N TRP A 355 17.97 -8.69 -14.90
CA TRP A 355 17.45 -7.57 -15.68
C TRP A 355 16.86 -8.03 -17.03
N GLY A 356 17.55 -8.93 -17.74
CA GLY A 356 17.03 -9.54 -18.97
C GLY A 356 15.73 -10.31 -18.75
N ALA A 357 15.64 -11.07 -17.64
CA ALA A 357 14.40 -11.76 -17.26
C ALA A 357 13.26 -10.76 -16.95
N ARG A 358 13.58 -9.66 -16.26
CA ARG A 358 12.62 -8.56 -16.02
C ARG A 358 12.09 -7.96 -17.32
N ASP A 359 12.97 -7.68 -18.29
CA ASP A 359 12.59 -7.14 -19.59
C ASP A 359 11.67 -8.10 -20.34
N ALA A 360 12.02 -9.39 -20.38
CA ALA A 360 11.19 -10.42 -21.02
C ALA A 360 9.79 -10.51 -20.40
N LEU A 361 9.72 -10.50 -19.06
CA LEU A 361 8.44 -10.49 -18.34
C LEU A 361 7.62 -9.23 -18.66
N GLY A 362 8.28 -8.05 -18.65
CA GLY A 362 7.63 -6.77 -18.94
C GLY A 362 7.03 -6.74 -20.34
N ARG A 363 7.78 -7.20 -21.35
CA ARG A 363 7.30 -7.32 -22.74
C ARG A 363 6.11 -8.29 -22.86
N ARG A 364 6.17 -9.43 -22.15
CA ARG A 364 5.08 -10.42 -22.15
C ARG A 364 3.81 -9.81 -21.55
N MET A 365 3.93 -9.14 -20.41
CA MET A 365 2.79 -8.47 -19.78
C MET A 365 2.22 -7.34 -20.63
N ASN A 366 3.06 -6.51 -21.26
CA ASN A 366 2.58 -5.48 -22.18
C ASN A 366 1.79 -6.08 -23.36
N ALA A 367 2.32 -7.14 -23.98
CA ALA A 367 1.63 -7.83 -25.09
C ALA A 367 0.28 -8.43 -24.63
N PHE A 368 0.22 -9.02 -23.43
CA PHE A 368 -1.02 -9.52 -22.87
C PHE A 368 -2.07 -8.41 -22.67
N MET A 369 -1.64 -7.25 -22.18
CA MET A 369 -2.51 -6.09 -21.95
C MET A 369 -2.93 -5.35 -23.24
N GLU A 370 -2.43 -5.70 -24.43
CA GLU A 370 -2.96 -5.22 -25.72
C GLU A 370 -4.32 -5.89 -26.04
N SER A 371 -4.52 -7.12 -25.59
CA SER A 371 -5.78 -7.87 -25.78
C SER A 371 -6.75 -7.76 -24.60
N HIS A 372 -6.29 -7.33 -23.42
CA HIS A 372 -7.08 -7.21 -22.19
C HIS A 372 -6.90 -5.84 -21.55
N ASP A 373 -7.99 -5.23 -21.16
CA ASP A 373 -7.97 -3.92 -20.48
C ASP A 373 -7.58 -4.06 -18.99
N LEU A 374 -7.96 -5.20 -18.37
CA LEU A 374 -7.69 -5.52 -16.98
C LEU A 374 -7.34 -7.01 -16.81
N LEU A 375 -6.55 -7.30 -15.77
CA LEU A 375 -6.30 -8.65 -15.28
C LEU A 375 -6.74 -8.73 -13.82
N LEU A 376 -7.56 -9.72 -13.48
CA LEU A 376 -8.02 -10.05 -12.14
C LEU A 376 -7.30 -11.29 -11.62
N THR A 377 -6.82 -11.25 -10.38
CA THR A 377 -6.17 -12.38 -9.71
C THR A 377 -6.54 -12.42 -8.21
N PRO A 378 -6.30 -13.50 -7.50
CA PRO A 378 -6.16 -13.39 -6.06
C PRO A 378 -5.14 -12.31 -5.69
N SER A 379 -5.38 -11.59 -4.60
CA SER A 379 -4.36 -10.68 -4.06
C SER A 379 -3.30 -11.48 -3.31
N LEU A 380 -3.70 -12.43 -2.48
CA LEU A 380 -2.81 -13.33 -1.75
C LEU A 380 -3.26 -14.78 -1.90
N SER A 381 -2.35 -15.72 -1.63
CA SER A 381 -2.64 -17.16 -1.68
C SER A 381 -3.11 -17.74 -0.35
N VAL A 382 -2.97 -16.99 0.75
CA VAL A 382 -3.32 -17.41 2.11
C VAL A 382 -4.12 -16.32 2.83
N PRO A 383 -5.00 -16.66 3.79
CA PRO A 383 -5.62 -15.69 4.69
C PRO A 383 -4.59 -15.16 5.71
N ALA A 384 -4.96 -14.13 6.48
CA ALA A 384 -4.13 -13.64 7.57
C ALA A 384 -3.87 -14.76 8.59
N PHE A 385 -2.62 -14.92 8.99
CA PHE A 385 -2.15 -15.96 9.90
C PHE A 385 -1.60 -15.36 11.20
N GLU A 386 -1.13 -16.19 12.12
CA GLU A 386 -0.68 -15.79 13.45
C GLU A 386 0.38 -14.70 13.40
N VAL A 387 0.17 -13.63 14.16
CA VAL A 387 1.12 -12.51 14.24
C VAL A 387 2.44 -12.95 14.91
N GLY A 388 3.56 -12.43 14.42
CA GLY A 388 4.90 -12.80 14.90
C GLY A 388 5.52 -13.97 14.15
N HIS A 389 4.82 -14.55 13.17
CA HIS A 389 5.35 -15.57 12.27
C HIS A 389 5.61 -14.96 10.88
N GLU A 390 6.68 -15.40 10.21
CA GLU A 390 7.01 -14.97 8.86
C GLU A 390 6.17 -15.68 7.79
N VAL A 391 5.75 -16.90 8.10
CA VAL A 391 4.90 -17.75 7.24
C VAL A 391 3.78 -18.37 8.08
N PRO A 392 2.67 -18.83 7.46
CA PRO A 392 1.61 -19.52 8.18
C PRO A 392 2.15 -20.76 8.90
N PRO A 393 1.92 -20.91 10.22
CA PRO A 393 2.35 -22.08 10.97
C PRO A 393 1.84 -23.39 10.35
N GLY A 394 2.73 -24.40 10.25
CA GLY A 394 2.38 -25.69 9.68
C GLY A 394 2.25 -25.76 8.16
N SER A 395 2.41 -24.66 7.43
CA SER A 395 2.27 -24.62 5.97
C SER A 395 3.42 -25.27 5.19
N GLY A 396 4.57 -25.47 5.82
CA GLY A 396 5.80 -25.92 5.15
C GLY A 396 6.50 -24.83 4.32
N MET A 397 5.94 -23.62 4.26
CA MET A 397 6.57 -22.44 3.63
C MET A 397 7.81 -22.03 4.41
N LYS A 398 8.80 -21.47 3.71
CA LYS A 398 10.10 -21.13 4.31
C LYS A 398 10.31 -19.62 4.47
N GLU A 399 9.76 -18.83 3.55
CA GLU A 399 9.98 -17.40 3.46
C GLU A 399 8.65 -16.69 3.14
N TRP A 400 8.54 -15.44 3.54
CA TRP A 400 7.33 -14.64 3.32
C TRP A 400 6.92 -14.49 1.85
N LEU A 401 7.86 -14.61 0.90
CA LEU A 401 7.54 -14.60 -0.53
C LEU A 401 6.72 -15.82 -0.98
N ASP A 402 6.74 -16.92 -0.24
CA ASP A 402 6.04 -18.16 -0.60
C ASP A 402 4.51 -17.99 -0.61
N TRP A 403 3.98 -17.08 0.21
CA TRP A 403 2.54 -16.83 0.30
C TRP A 403 2.08 -15.56 -0.44
N ALA A 404 3.00 -14.83 -1.09
CA ALA A 404 2.70 -13.60 -1.80
C ALA A 404 2.99 -13.64 -3.32
N PRO A 405 2.79 -14.77 -4.04
CA PRO A 405 3.25 -14.95 -5.42
C PRO A 405 2.52 -14.06 -6.43
N PHE A 406 1.35 -13.52 -6.09
CA PHE A 406 0.54 -12.69 -6.98
C PHE A 406 0.99 -11.23 -7.06
N HIS A 407 1.84 -10.75 -6.14
CA HIS A 407 2.15 -9.33 -6.02
C HIS A 407 3.42 -8.91 -6.75
N PHE A 408 4.52 -9.61 -6.54
CA PHE A 408 5.83 -9.19 -6.99
C PHE A 408 6.01 -9.14 -8.53
N PRO A 409 5.28 -9.89 -9.38
CA PRO A 409 5.38 -9.72 -10.83
C PRO A 409 5.04 -8.29 -11.28
N PHE A 410 4.04 -7.67 -10.64
CA PHE A 410 3.59 -6.32 -10.98
C PHE A 410 4.45 -5.20 -10.37
N ASN A 411 5.29 -5.52 -9.38
CA ASN A 411 6.38 -4.64 -8.98
C ASN A 411 7.53 -4.72 -10.00
N PHE A 412 7.85 -5.93 -10.41
CA PHE A 412 8.97 -6.19 -11.31
C PHE A 412 8.72 -5.61 -12.71
N THR A 413 7.48 -5.64 -13.19
CA THR A 413 7.08 -5.07 -14.49
C THR A 413 6.60 -3.62 -14.41
N GLY A 414 6.32 -3.10 -13.22
CA GLY A 414 5.87 -1.72 -13.00
C GLY A 414 4.40 -1.45 -13.38
N HIS A 415 3.57 -2.46 -13.61
CA HIS A 415 2.13 -2.31 -13.89
C HIS A 415 1.37 -1.83 -12.65
N PRO A 416 0.36 -0.94 -12.78
CA PRO A 416 -0.50 -0.56 -11.66
C PRO A 416 -1.35 -1.75 -11.21
N ALA A 417 -1.51 -1.89 -9.89
CA ALA A 417 -2.31 -2.95 -9.31
C ALA A 417 -2.97 -2.49 -8.01
N ALA A 418 -4.26 -2.77 -7.85
CA ALA A 418 -5.01 -2.49 -6.63
C ALA A 418 -5.44 -3.78 -5.94
N SER A 419 -5.47 -3.79 -4.60
CA SER A 419 -6.19 -4.79 -3.83
C SER A 419 -7.52 -4.20 -3.36
N VAL A 420 -8.61 -4.93 -3.61
CA VAL A 420 -9.95 -4.58 -3.16
C VAL A 420 -10.54 -5.72 -2.34
N PRO A 421 -11.22 -5.46 -1.20
CA PRO A 421 -11.91 -6.51 -0.44
C PRO A 421 -12.97 -7.20 -1.30
N CYS A 422 -13.01 -8.54 -1.32
CA CYS A 422 -13.97 -9.28 -2.14
C CYS A 422 -14.73 -10.37 -1.40
N GLY A 423 -14.54 -10.50 -0.11
CA GLY A 423 -15.22 -11.50 0.73
C GLY A 423 -14.49 -11.74 2.03
N PHE A 424 -14.93 -12.79 2.72
CA PHE A 424 -14.37 -13.24 3.98
C PHE A 424 -14.21 -14.75 3.98
N THR A 425 -13.20 -15.24 4.71
CA THR A 425 -13.08 -16.67 5.04
C THR A 425 -14.17 -17.06 6.03
N SER A 426 -14.38 -18.36 6.23
CA SER A 426 -15.25 -18.91 7.29
C SER A 426 -14.84 -18.45 8.70
N ALA A 427 -13.55 -18.09 8.88
CA ALA A 427 -13.02 -17.52 10.11
C ALA A 427 -13.26 -16.00 10.24
N GLY A 428 -13.91 -15.35 9.28
CA GLY A 428 -14.20 -13.92 9.28
C GLY A 428 -13.01 -13.03 8.91
N LEU A 429 -11.98 -13.58 8.27
CA LEU A 429 -10.82 -12.82 7.81
C LEU A 429 -11.02 -12.33 6.37
N PRO A 430 -10.63 -11.08 6.04
CA PRO A 430 -10.84 -10.52 4.72
C PRO A 430 -10.08 -11.27 3.61
N ILE A 431 -10.69 -11.28 2.42
CA ILE A 431 -10.13 -11.78 1.17
C ILE A 431 -10.03 -10.62 0.19
N GLY A 432 -8.89 -10.53 -0.53
CA GLY A 432 -8.65 -9.49 -1.52
C GLY A 432 -8.63 -10.00 -2.96
N LEU A 433 -9.31 -9.28 -3.84
CA LEU A 433 -9.16 -9.36 -5.29
C LEU A 433 -8.07 -8.38 -5.73
N GLN A 434 -7.15 -8.80 -6.57
CA GLN A 434 -6.20 -7.89 -7.21
C GLN A 434 -6.69 -7.50 -8.60
N VAL A 435 -6.72 -6.19 -8.88
CA VAL A 435 -7.07 -5.59 -10.18
C VAL A 435 -5.82 -4.98 -10.77
N VAL A 436 -5.36 -5.48 -11.92
CA VAL A 436 -4.14 -5.03 -12.60
C VAL A 436 -4.51 -4.38 -13.94
N GLY A 437 -3.87 -3.27 -14.26
CA GLY A 437 -4.02 -2.59 -15.55
C GLY A 437 -2.72 -2.52 -16.35
N ALA A 438 -2.79 -2.11 -17.60
CA ALA A 438 -1.62 -1.78 -18.39
C ALA A 438 -0.79 -0.67 -17.71
N ARG A 439 0.49 -0.56 -18.05
CA ARG A 439 1.32 0.54 -17.53
C ARG A 439 0.68 1.88 -17.88
N TYR A 440 0.62 2.77 -16.91
CA TYR A 440 -0.01 4.09 -16.96
C TYR A 440 -1.56 4.09 -17.02
N ALA A 441 -2.19 2.93 -16.90
CA ALA A 441 -3.65 2.82 -16.79
C ALA A 441 -4.17 2.92 -15.35
N ASP A 442 -3.49 3.70 -14.50
CA ASP A 442 -3.86 3.89 -13.08
C ASP A 442 -5.31 4.31 -12.89
N ALA A 443 -5.80 5.24 -13.74
CA ALA A 443 -7.18 5.69 -13.72
C ALA A 443 -8.19 4.57 -14.05
N LEU A 444 -7.83 3.64 -14.95
CA LEU A 444 -8.68 2.50 -15.29
C LEU A 444 -8.75 1.48 -14.14
N VAL A 445 -7.62 1.24 -13.47
CA VAL A 445 -7.58 0.38 -12.27
C VAL A 445 -8.46 0.95 -11.15
N LEU A 446 -8.37 2.26 -10.89
CA LEU A 446 -9.25 2.94 -9.93
C LEU A 446 -10.71 2.85 -10.32
N ARG A 447 -11.05 3.13 -11.57
CA ARG A 447 -12.41 3.05 -12.11
C ARG A 447 -12.99 1.65 -11.95
N ALA A 448 -12.22 0.60 -12.24
CA ALA A 448 -12.64 -0.78 -12.09
C ALA A 448 -12.84 -1.16 -10.61
N ALA A 449 -11.91 -0.75 -9.74
CA ALA A 449 -12.03 -0.94 -8.29
C ALA A 449 -13.29 -0.24 -7.74
N ARG A 450 -13.57 0.97 -8.21
CA ARG A 450 -14.77 1.74 -7.81
C ARG A 450 -16.06 1.10 -8.29
N ALA A 451 -16.10 0.61 -9.51
CA ALA A 451 -17.25 -0.10 -10.04
C ALA A 451 -17.57 -1.35 -9.20
N TYR A 452 -16.53 -2.08 -8.80
CA TYR A 452 -16.67 -3.24 -7.91
C TYR A 452 -17.12 -2.83 -6.49
N GLU A 453 -16.51 -1.80 -5.88
CA GLU A 453 -16.90 -1.25 -4.58
C GLU A 453 -18.37 -0.82 -4.54
N ALA A 454 -18.88 -0.19 -5.61
CA ALA A 454 -20.27 0.24 -5.71
C ALA A 454 -21.25 -0.96 -5.71
N LEU A 455 -20.86 -2.09 -6.31
CA LEU A 455 -21.66 -3.32 -6.32
C LEU A 455 -21.52 -4.12 -5.00
N ALA A 456 -20.35 -4.08 -4.38
CA ALA A 456 -20.02 -4.81 -3.17
C ALA A 456 -19.27 -3.90 -2.19
N PRO A 457 -19.98 -3.05 -1.43
CA PRO A 457 -19.38 -2.13 -0.46
C PRO A 457 -18.49 -2.86 0.55
N PHE A 458 -17.35 -2.27 0.85
CA PHE A 458 -16.37 -2.87 1.75
C PHE A 458 -16.87 -2.85 3.20
N ALA A 459 -16.86 -4.01 3.84
CA ALA A 459 -17.18 -4.09 5.26
C ALA A 459 -16.01 -3.59 6.10
N MET A 460 -16.32 -3.06 7.28
CA MET A 460 -15.31 -2.57 8.23
C MET A 460 -15.38 -3.37 9.51
N PRO A 461 -14.23 -3.58 10.20
CA PRO A 461 -14.23 -4.27 11.48
C PRO A 461 -15.03 -3.46 12.51
N LYS A 462 -15.67 -4.17 13.43
CA LYS A 462 -16.28 -3.55 14.60
C LYS A 462 -15.13 -3.15 15.52
N GLY A 463 -14.83 -1.86 15.63
CA GLY A 463 -13.76 -1.30 16.46
C GLY A 463 -13.99 -1.48 17.94
#